data_657c25b2bf64c765953b6adff9211f12
#
_entry.id   657c25b2bf64c765953b6adff9211f12
#
_cell.length_a   1.000
_cell.length_b   1.000
_cell.length_c   1.000
_cell.angle_alpha   90.00
_cell.angle_beta   90.00
_cell.angle_gamma   90.00
#
_symmetry.space_group_name_H-M   'P 1'
#
loop_
_entity.id
_entity.type
_entity.pdbx_description
1 polymer ?
#
loop_
_entity_poly.entity_id
_entity_poly.type
_entity_poly.pdbx_seq_one_letter_code
_entity_poly.pdbx_strand_id
1 'polypeptide(L)'
;NTFRILKGYDDEHDESTSFNKIKKVLDKIIVVPVLRKIPKEYFIRGIQTDYVGAQGNNLAELLIIPEVKKETNKWFGKLDIPYKVDVIKSDDYYRIVWIPSKTKLEIEAQHIGLGFPMILPLIVQAIVSRNKIIVVEEPEVHLHPKLECDLADLLAESSKKYGNQFIIETHSEDLLLRLLKKVRTNELSINDISANYVKSEGKKGSDVKKININKYGQYETPWKDDLFANRLKELQ
;
A
#
# COMPACT_ATOMS: atom_id res chain seq x y z
N ASN A 1 -7.19 -5.95 -11.36
CA ASN A 1 -6.26 -6.98 -10.92
C ASN A 1 -6.11 -6.89 -9.41
N THR A 2 -6.56 -7.89 -8.66
CA THR A 2 -6.55 -7.87 -7.19
C THR A 2 -5.54 -8.89 -6.68
N PHE A 3 -4.62 -8.45 -5.83
CA PHE A 3 -3.64 -9.31 -5.16
C PHE A 3 -4.01 -9.47 -3.69
N ARG A 4 -3.91 -10.70 -3.19
CA ARG A 4 -4.18 -11.02 -1.80
C ARG A 4 -2.96 -11.69 -1.17
N ILE A 5 -2.46 -11.13 -0.06
CA ILE A 5 -1.47 -11.78 0.80
C ILE A 5 -2.23 -12.29 2.03
N LEU A 6 -2.49 -13.59 2.12
CA LEU A 6 -3.22 -14.20 3.24
C LEU A 6 -2.38 -15.27 3.93
N LYS A 7 -2.39 -15.23 5.26
CA LYS A 7 -1.96 -16.35 6.12
C LYS A 7 -3.16 -17.25 6.43
N GLY A 8 -3.00 -18.58 6.38
CA GLY A 8 -4.05 -19.58 6.58
C GLY A 8 -4.77 -19.48 7.92
N TYR A 9 -6.04 -19.88 7.93
CA TYR A 9 -6.92 -20.00 9.09
C TYR A 9 -7.34 -21.45 9.27
N ASP A 10 -7.30 -21.96 10.52
CA ASP A 10 -7.84 -23.27 10.91
C ASP A 10 -9.26 -23.11 11.48
N ASP A 11 -10.16 -24.05 11.13
CA ASP A 11 -11.58 -24.06 11.44
C ASP A 11 -11.93 -24.83 12.73
N GLU A 12 -12.79 -24.22 13.59
CA GLU A 12 -13.65 -24.94 14.55
C GLU A 12 -15.03 -24.24 14.62
N HIS A 13 -16.11 -25.03 14.56
CA HIS A 13 -17.50 -24.60 14.40
C HIS A 13 -18.24 -24.34 15.71
N ASP A 14 -18.80 -23.09 15.82
CA ASP A 14 -19.94 -22.72 16.68
C ASP A 14 -20.60 -21.44 16.12
N GLU A 15 -21.96 -21.37 15.95
CA GLU A 15 -22.62 -20.28 15.21
C GLU A 15 -22.53 -18.89 15.88
N SER A 16 -22.59 -18.80 17.21
CA SER A 16 -22.34 -17.56 17.96
C SER A 16 -20.88 -17.12 17.83
N THR A 17 -19.99 -18.07 17.70
CA THR A 17 -18.56 -17.94 17.48
C THR A 17 -18.29 -17.48 16.04
N SER A 18 -19.10 -17.91 15.04
CA SER A 18 -18.92 -17.54 13.62
C SER A 18 -19.20 -16.06 13.38
N PHE A 19 -20.27 -15.49 13.97
CA PHE A 19 -20.52 -14.05 13.87
C PHE A 19 -19.41 -13.22 14.49
N ASN A 20 -18.93 -13.63 15.67
CA ASN A 20 -17.83 -12.95 16.37
C ASN A 20 -16.51 -13.07 15.60
N LYS A 21 -16.26 -14.21 14.93
CA LYS A 21 -15.09 -14.39 14.03
C LYS A 21 -15.17 -13.44 12.83
N ILE A 22 -16.33 -13.36 12.17
CA ILE A 22 -16.54 -12.44 11.03
C ILE A 22 -16.33 -10.99 11.48
N LYS A 23 -16.95 -10.57 12.59
CA LYS A 23 -16.79 -9.24 13.14
C LYS A 23 -15.33 -8.91 13.42
N LYS A 24 -14.58 -9.82 14.09
CA LYS A 24 -13.14 -9.65 14.35
C LYS A 24 -12.31 -9.49 13.08
N VAL A 25 -12.70 -10.12 11.97
CA VAL A 25 -12.02 -9.94 10.67
C VAL A 25 -12.37 -8.59 10.07
N LEU A 26 -13.65 -8.21 10.08
CA LEU A 26 -14.11 -6.91 9.56
C LEU A 26 -13.46 -5.73 10.31
N ASP A 27 -13.33 -5.83 11.63
CA ASP A 27 -12.68 -4.80 12.48
C ASP A 27 -11.18 -4.65 12.19
N LYS A 28 -10.58 -5.57 11.46
CA LYS A 28 -9.19 -5.48 11.02
C LYS A 28 -9.02 -4.82 9.66
N ILE A 29 -10.10 -4.65 8.89
CA ILE A 29 -10.03 -4.13 7.52
C ILE A 29 -9.88 -2.62 7.54
N ILE A 30 -8.87 -2.13 6.83
CA ILE A 30 -8.60 -0.72 6.58
C ILE A 30 -8.55 -0.53 5.06
N VAL A 31 -9.28 0.46 4.55
CA VAL A 31 -9.29 0.77 3.11
C VAL A 31 -8.52 2.06 2.85
N VAL A 32 -7.55 1.98 1.94
CA VAL A 32 -6.80 3.13 1.41
C VAL A 32 -7.17 3.28 -0.06
N PRO A 33 -8.14 4.14 -0.40
CA PRO A 33 -8.70 4.23 -1.75
C PRO A 33 -7.73 4.89 -2.76
N VAL A 34 -8.02 4.72 -4.07
CA VAL A 34 -7.26 5.33 -5.19
C VAL A 34 -7.18 6.85 -5.07
N LEU A 35 -8.33 7.47 -4.91
CA LEU A 35 -8.45 8.93 -4.84
C LEU A 35 -8.00 9.45 -3.47
N ARG A 36 -6.73 9.23 -3.18
CA ARG A 36 -6.09 9.90 -2.06
C ARG A 36 -6.00 11.38 -2.39
N LYS A 37 -6.71 12.19 -1.65
CA LYS A 37 -6.55 13.64 -1.79
C LYS A 37 -5.13 14.02 -1.43
N ILE A 38 -4.60 15.05 -2.12
CA ILE A 38 -3.41 15.73 -1.60
C ILE A 38 -3.72 16.09 -0.16
N PRO A 39 -2.87 15.71 0.80
CA PRO A 39 -3.11 16.03 2.20
C PRO A 39 -3.43 17.52 2.33
N LYS A 40 -4.50 17.81 3.05
CA LYS A 40 -4.88 19.21 3.31
C LYS A 40 -3.69 19.94 3.91
N GLU A 41 -3.59 21.22 3.66
CA GLU A 41 -2.57 22.06 4.30
C GLU A 41 -2.77 22.10 5.83
N TYR A 42 -4.03 22.04 6.27
CA TYR A 42 -4.41 22.16 7.65
C TYR A 42 -5.29 20.99 8.09
N PHE A 43 -4.98 20.44 9.24
CA PHE A 43 -5.70 19.35 9.90
C PHE A 43 -6.20 19.86 11.26
N ILE A 44 -7.50 19.68 11.52
CA ILE A 44 -8.06 19.96 12.84
C ILE A 44 -7.54 18.92 13.82
N ARG A 45 -7.18 19.31 15.02
CA ARG A 45 -6.81 18.38 16.11
C ARG A 45 -7.99 17.48 16.41
N GLY A 46 -7.78 16.19 16.38
CA GLY A 46 -8.83 15.19 16.55
C GLY A 46 -8.44 14.10 17.55
N ILE A 47 -9.05 12.94 17.42
CA ILE A 47 -8.93 11.82 18.34
C ILE A 47 -7.71 10.97 17.98
N GLN A 48 -7.01 10.43 18.96
CA GLN A 48 -5.93 9.47 18.76
C GLN A 48 -6.45 8.24 17.99
N THR A 49 -5.79 7.89 16.88
CA THR A 49 -6.21 6.84 15.96
C THR A 49 -4.99 6.09 15.40
N ASP A 50 -5.21 4.85 14.93
CA ASP A 50 -4.23 4.06 14.16
C ASP A 50 -4.57 4.03 12.65
N TYR A 51 -5.52 4.87 12.22
CA TYR A 51 -6.00 4.96 10.85
C TYR A 51 -5.76 6.33 10.25
N VAL A 52 -5.13 6.38 9.07
CA VAL A 52 -4.88 7.64 8.34
C VAL A 52 -6.15 8.37 7.91
N GLY A 53 -7.31 7.71 7.95
CA GLY A 53 -8.56 8.23 7.41
C GLY A 53 -8.72 7.97 5.92
N ALA A 54 -9.96 7.81 5.44
CA ALA A 54 -10.26 7.49 4.03
C ALA A 54 -9.69 8.52 3.04
N GLN A 55 -9.48 9.76 3.48
CA GLN A 55 -8.89 10.84 2.67
C GLN A 55 -7.59 11.39 3.27
N GLY A 56 -6.95 10.65 4.18
CA GLY A 56 -5.77 11.12 4.89
C GLY A 56 -6.06 12.13 5.99
N ASN A 57 -7.31 12.24 6.47
CA ASN A 57 -7.73 13.27 7.42
C ASN A 57 -6.98 13.22 8.77
N ASN A 58 -6.46 12.05 9.17
CA ASN A 58 -5.76 11.85 10.43
C ASN A 58 -4.24 11.78 10.25
N LEU A 59 -3.75 12.09 9.05
CA LEU A 59 -2.35 11.91 8.69
C LEU A 59 -1.40 12.75 9.56
N ALA A 60 -1.77 14.02 9.82
CA ALA A 60 -0.96 14.91 10.64
C ALA A 60 -0.88 14.44 12.10
N GLU A 61 -1.97 13.90 12.65
CA GLU A 61 -2.00 13.36 14.02
C GLU A 61 -1.09 12.14 14.18
N LEU A 62 -1.04 11.29 13.17
CA LEU A 62 -0.12 10.17 13.17
C LEU A 62 1.34 10.62 13.01
N LEU A 63 1.60 11.58 12.13
CA LEU A 63 2.95 12.10 11.90
C LEU A 63 3.48 12.96 13.04
N ILE A 64 2.64 13.45 13.95
CA ILE A 64 3.08 14.18 15.13
C ILE A 64 3.73 13.25 16.17
N ILE A 65 3.46 11.94 16.08
CA ILE A 65 4.10 10.91 16.91
C ILE A 65 5.55 10.76 16.42
N PRO A 66 6.55 11.01 17.30
CA PRO A 66 7.96 11.06 16.88
C PRO A 66 8.44 9.79 16.19
N GLU A 67 8.00 8.62 16.68
CA GLU A 67 8.37 7.30 16.15
C GLU A 67 7.80 7.10 14.74
N VAL A 68 6.54 7.49 14.50
CA VAL A 68 5.88 7.40 13.20
C VAL A 68 6.57 8.32 12.20
N LYS A 69 6.80 9.58 12.58
CA LYS A 69 7.51 10.55 11.75
C LYS A 69 8.92 10.06 11.38
N LYS A 70 9.66 9.56 12.36
CA LYS A 70 11.01 9.02 12.15
C LYS A 70 11.00 7.85 11.18
N GLU A 71 10.11 6.88 11.36
CA GLU A 71 10.03 5.70 10.47
C GLU A 71 9.52 6.09 9.07
N THR A 72 8.59 7.04 8.95
CA THR A 72 8.15 7.61 7.67
C THR A 72 9.32 8.23 6.91
N ASN A 73 10.10 9.08 7.56
CA ASN A 73 11.27 9.72 6.94
C ASN A 73 12.39 8.72 6.59
N LYS A 74 12.52 7.63 7.33
CA LYS A 74 13.41 6.52 6.99
C LYS A 74 12.94 5.81 5.73
N TRP A 75 11.63 5.59 5.58
CA TRP A 75 11.05 5.03 4.36
C TRP A 75 11.22 5.98 3.18
N PHE A 76 11.10 7.29 3.36
CA PHE A 76 11.40 8.25 2.30
C PHE A 76 12.82 8.07 1.78
N GLY A 77 13.79 7.87 2.67
CA GLY A 77 15.18 7.57 2.27
C GLY A 77 15.32 6.25 1.50
N LYS A 78 14.61 5.17 1.93
CA LYS A 78 14.61 3.87 1.23
C LYS A 78 13.98 3.96 -0.17
N LEU A 79 12.96 4.79 -0.32
CA LEU A 79 12.20 5.00 -1.56
C LEU A 79 12.81 6.10 -2.46
N ASP A 80 14.01 6.61 -2.12
CA ASP A 80 14.66 7.74 -2.81
C ASP A 80 13.76 8.99 -2.96
N ILE A 81 12.82 9.18 -2.03
CA ILE A 81 11.99 10.39 -1.99
C ILE A 81 12.87 11.55 -1.49
N PRO A 82 13.06 12.62 -2.29
CA PRO A 82 14.01 13.67 -2.00
C PRO A 82 13.53 14.69 -0.97
N TYR A 83 12.64 14.28 -0.08
CA TYR A 83 12.02 15.11 0.94
C TYR A 83 12.09 14.43 2.31
N LYS A 84 11.95 15.25 3.34
CA LYS A 84 11.48 14.83 4.67
C LYS A 84 10.13 15.43 4.91
N VAL A 85 9.32 14.77 5.73
CA VAL A 85 8.04 15.29 6.19
C VAL A 85 8.14 15.69 7.65
N ASP A 86 7.53 16.82 8.00
CA ASP A 86 7.37 17.29 9.37
C ASP A 86 5.97 17.86 9.59
N VAL A 87 5.60 18.07 10.84
CA VAL A 87 4.30 18.64 11.24
C VAL A 87 4.54 19.85 12.11
N ILE A 88 4.01 20.99 11.65
CA ILE A 88 3.97 22.23 12.42
C ILE A 88 2.67 22.24 13.22
N LYS A 89 2.79 22.51 14.51
CA LYS A 89 1.68 22.62 15.43
C LYS A 89 1.28 24.09 15.59
N SER A 90 -0.01 24.36 15.46
CA SER A 90 -0.66 25.59 15.93
C SER A 90 -1.71 25.24 16.97
N ASP A 91 -2.31 26.22 17.62
CA ASP A 91 -3.27 26.00 18.70
C ASP A 91 -4.47 25.18 18.23
N ASP A 92 -4.98 25.46 17.03
CA ASP A 92 -6.21 24.84 16.51
C ASP A 92 -5.99 23.84 15.38
N TYR A 93 -4.79 23.78 14.79
CA TYR A 93 -4.54 22.95 13.62
C TYR A 93 -3.11 22.42 13.54
N TYR A 94 -2.93 21.40 12.71
CA TYR A 94 -1.65 20.86 12.29
C TYR A 94 -1.43 21.15 10.81
N ARG A 95 -0.18 21.45 10.42
CA ARG A 95 0.24 21.62 9.04
C ARG A 95 1.36 20.64 8.71
N ILE A 96 1.16 19.81 7.67
CA ILE A 96 2.21 18.94 7.14
C ILE A 96 3.08 19.78 6.20
N VAL A 97 4.38 19.77 6.44
CA VAL A 97 5.38 20.43 5.61
C VAL A 97 6.35 19.42 5.02
N TRP A 98 6.80 19.72 3.81
CA TRP A 98 7.78 18.94 3.08
C TRP A 98 9.08 19.72 3.01
N ILE A 99 10.18 19.06 3.39
CA ILE A 99 11.51 19.69 3.48
C ILE A 99 12.41 18.96 2.49
N PRO A 100 12.81 19.60 1.36
CA PRO A 100 13.74 18.99 0.43
C PRO A 100 15.05 18.61 1.10
N SER A 101 15.61 17.47 0.76
CA SER A 101 16.84 16.95 1.40
C SER A 101 18.06 17.88 1.24
N LYS A 102 18.07 18.75 0.22
CA LYS A 102 19.16 19.67 -0.09
C LYS A 102 18.98 21.07 0.48
N THR A 103 17.80 21.40 0.96
CA THR A 103 17.47 22.74 1.50
C THR A 103 16.79 22.57 2.85
N LYS A 104 16.61 23.68 3.57
CA LYS A 104 15.80 23.71 4.80
C LYS A 104 14.45 24.42 4.60
N LEU A 105 14.10 24.66 3.34
CA LEU A 105 12.85 25.36 3.00
C LEU A 105 11.67 24.43 3.25
N GLU A 106 10.66 24.93 3.92
CA GLU A 106 9.37 24.24 4.06
C GLU A 106 8.54 24.48 2.81
N ILE A 107 8.05 23.40 2.22
CA ILE A 107 7.24 23.42 1.01
C ILE A 107 5.90 22.73 1.32
N GLU A 108 4.82 23.27 0.78
CA GLU A 108 3.50 22.67 0.88
C GLU A 108 3.34 21.54 -0.16
N ALA A 109 2.46 20.59 0.14
CA ALA A 109 2.23 19.41 -0.69
C ALA A 109 1.84 19.75 -2.14
N GLN A 110 1.15 20.86 -2.36
CA GLN A 110 0.72 21.30 -3.69
C GLN A 110 1.86 21.80 -4.60
N HIS A 111 3.03 22.11 -4.02
CA HIS A 111 4.20 22.60 -4.75
C HIS A 111 5.26 21.56 -5.02
N ILE A 112 4.95 20.28 -4.76
CA ILE A 112 5.83 19.14 -5.05
C ILE A 112 5.16 18.17 -6.02
N GLY A 113 5.92 17.22 -6.56
CA GLY A 113 5.36 16.21 -7.46
C GLY A 113 4.22 15.42 -6.82
N LEU A 114 3.09 15.31 -7.51
CA LEU A 114 1.82 14.76 -7.01
C LEU A 114 1.96 13.36 -6.38
N GLY A 115 2.83 12.51 -6.92
CA GLY A 115 3.02 11.15 -6.44
C GLY A 115 3.47 11.08 -4.97
N PHE A 116 4.33 12.00 -4.53
CA PHE A 116 4.85 11.96 -3.17
C PHE A 116 3.79 12.23 -2.09
N PRO A 117 2.95 13.26 -2.20
CA PRO A 117 1.85 13.45 -1.26
C PRO A 117 0.83 12.32 -1.30
N MET A 118 0.57 11.75 -2.48
CA MET A 118 -0.42 10.69 -2.62
C MET A 118 0.02 9.34 -2.04
N ILE A 119 1.30 9.03 -2.03
CA ILE A 119 1.80 7.80 -1.42
C ILE A 119 1.97 7.91 0.11
N LEU A 120 2.09 9.12 0.66
CA LEU A 120 2.33 9.35 2.08
C LEU A 120 1.30 8.65 2.99
N PRO A 121 -0.02 8.72 2.75
CA PRO A 121 -1.01 8.01 3.56
C PRO A 121 -0.77 6.50 3.61
N LEU A 122 -0.40 5.88 2.48
CA LEU A 122 -0.11 4.45 2.42
C LEU A 122 1.16 4.10 3.22
N ILE A 123 2.22 4.91 3.09
CA ILE A 123 3.46 4.72 3.86
C ILE A 123 3.16 4.77 5.36
N VAL A 124 2.43 5.80 5.82
CA VAL A 124 2.07 5.96 7.24
C VAL A 124 1.19 4.81 7.70
N GLN A 125 0.16 4.43 6.92
CA GLN A 125 -0.73 3.31 7.28
C GLN A 125 0.03 1.99 7.41
N ALA A 126 0.93 1.70 6.48
CA ALA A 126 1.75 0.49 6.53
C ALA A 126 2.68 0.45 7.76
N ILE A 127 3.08 1.63 8.28
CA ILE A 127 3.94 1.76 9.46
C ILE A 127 3.15 1.62 10.76
N VAL A 128 1.96 2.23 10.86
CA VAL A 128 1.20 2.28 12.13
C VAL A 128 0.36 1.04 12.36
N SER A 129 -0.07 0.36 11.31
CA SER A 129 -0.92 -0.84 11.41
C SER A 129 -0.19 -2.03 12.04
N ARG A 130 -0.94 -2.81 12.82
CA ARG A 130 -0.50 -4.08 13.43
C ARG A 130 -1.58 -5.14 13.24
N ASN A 131 -1.24 -6.27 12.59
CA ASN A 131 -2.17 -7.38 12.34
C ASN A 131 -3.47 -6.92 11.65
N LYS A 132 -3.40 -5.94 10.73
CA LYS A 132 -4.52 -5.39 9.97
C LYS A 132 -4.56 -5.97 8.56
N ILE A 133 -5.75 -5.91 7.95
CA ILE A 133 -5.96 -6.20 6.52
C ILE A 133 -6.12 -4.84 5.84
N ILE A 134 -5.11 -4.46 5.06
CA ILE A 134 -5.08 -3.16 4.38
C ILE A 134 -5.47 -3.38 2.93
N VAL A 135 -6.62 -2.85 2.54
CA VAL A 135 -7.10 -2.85 1.15
C VAL A 135 -6.56 -1.59 0.48
N VAL A 136 -5.87 -1.77 -0.62
CA VAL A 136 -5.23 -0.67 -1.37
C VAL A 136 -5.65 -0.76 -2.82
N GLU A 137 -6.18 0.32 -3.35
CA GLU A 137 -6.55 0.46 -4.76
C GLU A 137 -5.49 1.30 -5.47
N GLU A 138 -5.00 0.80 -6.60
CA GLU A 138 -4.03 1.45 -7.50
C GLU A 138 -2.92 2.25 -6.76
N PRO A 139 -2.11 1.60 -5.92
CA PRO A 139 -1.09 2.31 -5.14
C PRO A 139 -0.03 3.00 -6.00
N GLU A 140 0.10 2.60 -7.26
CA GLU A 140 1.05 3.11 -8.24
C GLU A 140 0.65 4.42 -8.90
N VAL A 141 -0.60 4.89 -8.76
CA VAL A 141 -1.09 6.08 -9.45
C VAL A 141 -0.21 7.29 -9.15
N HIS A 142 0.25 7.96 -10.23
CA HIS A 142 1.18 9.10 -10.21
C HIS A 142 2.61 8.79 -9.71
N LEU A 143 2.97 7.52 -9.55
CA LEU A 143 4.33 7.14 -9.19
C LEU A 143 5.20 6.93 -10.43
N HIS A 144 6.50 7.12 -10.25
CA HIS A 144 7.50 6.71 -11.25
C HIS A 144 7.73 5.19 -11.14
N PRO A 145 7.97 4.44 -12.23
CA PRO A 145 8.15 2.99 -12.22
C PRO A 145 9.13 2.46 -11.15
N LYS A 146 10.24 3.18 -10.91
CA LYS A 146 11.16 2.82 -9.83
C LYS A 146 10.47 2.83 -8.46
N LEU A 147 9.63 3.83 -8.19
CA LEU A 147 8.93 3.97 -6.92
C LEU A 147 7.83 2.91 -6.78
N GLU A 148 7.22 2.46 -7.89
CA GLU A 148 6.27 1.33 -7.90
C GLU A 148 6.96 0.03 -7.46
N CYS A 149 8.17 -0.23 -7.98
CA CYS A 149 8.99 -1.34 -7.51
C CYS A 149 9.30 -1.23 -6.01
N ASP A 150 9.79 -0.07 -5.58
CA ASP A 150 10.24 0.13 -4.20
C ASP A 150 9.06 0.10 -3.21
N LEU A 151 7.83 0.44 -3.66
CA LEU A 151 6.60 0.28 -2.90
C LEU A 151 6.36 -1.18 -2.50
N ALA A 152 6.64 -2.14 -3.37
CA ALA A 152 6.55 -3.56 -3.04
C ALA A 152 7.45 -3.95 -1.84
N ASP A 153 8.58 -3.26 -1.66
CA ASP A 153 9.46 -3.46 -0.52
C ASP A 153 8.82 -3.01 0.80
N LEU A 154 8.14 -1.87 0.78
CA LEU A 154 7.37 -1.37 1.93
C LEU A 154 6.28 -2.36 2.34
N LEU A 155 5.48 -2.84 1.37
CA LEU A 155 4.37 -3.75 1.62
C LEU A 155 4.87 -5.09 2.19
N ALA A 156 5.94 -5.65 1.62
CA ALA A 156 6.57 -6.88 2.10
C ALA A 156 7.18 -6.71 3.50
N GLU A 157 7.89 -5.60 3.77
CA GLU A 157 8.46 -5.35 5.10
C GLU A 157 7.35 -5.14 6.14
N SER A 158 6.29 -4.40 5.80
CA SER A 158 5.13 -4.20 6.69
C SER A 158 4.42 -5.50 7.01
N SER A 159 4.23 -6.38 6.01
CA SER A 159 3.64 -7.70 6.21
C SER A 159 4.47 -8.54 7.17
N LYS A 160 5.78 -8.62 6.97
CA LYS A 160 6.67 -9.41 7.82
C LYS A 160 6.84 -8.86 9.23
N LYS A 161 7.08 -7.56 9.34
CA LYS A 161 7.44 -6.90 10.61
C LYS A 161 6.22 -6.67 11.52
N TYR A 162 5.08 -6.36 10.91
CA TYR A 162 3.89 -5.92 11.65
C TYR A 162 2.69 -6.88 11.54
N GLY A 163 2.84 -8.00 10.80
CA GLY A 163 1.78 -8.96 10.59
C GLY A 163 0.62 -8.44 9.73
N ASN A 164 0.82 -7.36 8.99
CA ASN A 164 -0.20 -6.80 8.12
C ASN A 164 -0.40 -7.67 6.88
N GLN A 165 -1.63 -7.71 6.38
CA GLN A 165 -2.00 -8.34 5.12
C GLN A 165 -2.46 -7.24 4.16
N PHE A 166 -2.12 -7.37 2.88
CA PHE A 166 -2.52 -6.42 1.85
C PHE A 166 -3.42 -7.09 0.83
N ILE A 167 -4.54 -6.45 0.50
CA ILE A 167 -5.35 -6.75 -0.67
C ILE A 167 -5.14 -5.58 -1.62
N ILE A 168 -4.49 -5.83 -2.75
CA ILE A 168 -4.05 -4.77 -3.65
C ILE A 168 -4.74 -4.93 -4.98
N GLU A 169 -5.44 -3.91 -5.43
CA GLU A 169 -5.83 -3.73 -6.82
C GLU A 169 -4.77 -2.89 -7.51
N THR A 170 -4.21 -3.39 -8.62
CA THR A 170 -3.11 -2.69 -9.31
C THR A 170 -3.07 -3.01 -10.80
N HIS A 171 -2.62 -2.05 -11.58
CA HIS A 171 -2.24 -2.19 -12.98
C HIS A 171 -0.71 -2.18 -13.17
N SER A 172 0.07 -2.08 -12.08
CA SER A 172 1.53 -2.05 -12.16
C SER A 172 2.14 -3.44 -12.32
N GLU A 173 2.77 -3.66 -13.47
CA GLU A 173 3.64 -4.82 -13.68
C GLU A 173 4.88 -4.73 -12.79
N ASP A 174 5.44 -3.55 -12.63
CA ASP A 174 6.67 -3.31 -11.89
C ASP A 174 6.53 -3.67 -10.39
N LEU A 175 5.39 -3.33 -9.79
CA LEU A 175 5.06 -3.74 -8.41
C LEU A 175 4.98 -5.26 -8.29
N LEU A 176 4.27 -5.93 -9.20
CA LEU A 176 4.13 -7.39 -9.19
C LEU A 176 5.48 -8.07 -9.41
N LEU A 177 6.25 -7.67 -10.41
CA LEU A 177 7.57 -8.24 -10.70
C LEU A 177 8.54 -8.11 -9.52
N ARG A 178 8.46 -7.01 -8.77
CA ARG A 178 9.26 -6.82 -7.54
C ARG A 178 8.85 -7.80 -6.44
N LEU A 179 7.56 -8.03 -6.23
CA LEU A 179 7.07 -9.05 -5.29
C LEU A 179 7.53 -10.46 -5.70
N LEU A 180 7.44 -10.80 -6.99
CA LEU A 180 7.93 -12.09 -7.52
C LEU A 180 9.46 -12.23 -7.37
N LYS A 181 10.21 -11.14 -7.56
CA LYS A 181 11.64 -11.12 -7.26
C LYS A 181 11.91 -11.47 -5.80
N LYS A 182 11.11 -10.95 -4.86
CA LYS A 182 11.25 -11.27 -3.42
C LYS A 182 11.00 -12.73 -3.11
N VAL A 183 10.10 -13.40 -3.83
CA VAL A 183 9.95 -14.87 -3.74
C VAL A 183 11.22 -15.56 -4.25
N ARG A 184 11.76 -15.13 -5.38
CA ARG A 184 12.98 -15.70 -5.98
C ARG A 184 14.20 -15.54 -5.07
N THR A 185 14.31 -14.45 -4.34
CA THR A 185 15.40 -14.19 -3.38
C THR A 185 15.14 -14.73 -1.99
N ASN A 186 14.05 -15.51 -1.78
CA ASN A 186 13.62 -16.05 -0.50
C ASN A 186 13.34 -14.99 0.58
N GLU A 187 13.07 -13.77 0.17
CA GLU A 187 12.61 -12.71 1.08
C GLU A 187 11.12 -12.86 1.42
N LEU A 188 10.33 -13.45 0.52
CA LEU A 188 8.94 -13.86 0.74
C LEU A 188 8.78 -15.33 0.41
N SER A 189 7.87 -16.02 1.10
CA SER A 189 7.41 -17.34 0.69
C SER A 189 6.41 -17.21 -0.47
N ILE A 190 6.35 -18.20 -1.35
CA ILE A 190 5.29 -18.27 -2.37
C ILE A 190 3.89 -18.31 -1.73
N ASN A 191 3.76 -18.87 -0.54
CA ASN A 191 2.51 -18.93 0.20
C ASN A 191 2.07 -17.57 0.78
N ASP A 192 2.97 -16.58 0.78
CA ASP A 192 2.67 -15.22 1.22
C ASP A 192 2.02 -14.39 0.09
N ILE A 193 1.98 -14.89 -1.15
CA ILE A 193 1.46 -14.16 -2.31
C ILE A 193 0.36 -14.96 -3.00
N SER A 194 -0.76 -14.29 -3.30
CA SER A 194 -1.80 -14.78 -4.19
C SER A 194 -2.13 -13.71 -5.24
N ALA A 195 -2.00 -14.06 -6.50
CA ALA A 195 -2.29 -13.17 -7.61
C ALA A 195 -3.52 -13.66 -8.38
N ASN A 196 -4.44 -12.75 -8.69
CA ASN A 196 -5.64 -13.04 -9.46
C ASN A 196 -5.81 -12.00 -10.56
N TYR A 197 -6.13 -12.49 -11.75
CA TYR A 197 -6.53 -11.64 -12.87
C TYR A 197 -8.04 -11.55 -12.92
N VAL A 198 -8.55 -10.32 -12.95
CA VAL A 198 -9.98 -10.04 -13.03
C VAL A 198 -10.28 -9.39 -14.37
N LYS A 199 -11.14 -10.03 -15.17
CA LYS A 199 -11.58 -9.55 -16.48
C LYS A 199 -13.07 -9.25 -16.45
N SER A 200 -13.47 -8.06 -16.83
CA SER A 200 -14.88 -7.73 -17.00
C SER A 200 -15.45 -8.41 -18.26
N GLU A 201 -16.56 -9.11 -18.12
CA GLU A 201 -17.34 -9.68 -19.24
C GLU A 201 -18.63 -8.90 -19.51
N GLY A 202 -18.67 -7.64 -19.13
CA GLY A 202 -19.83 -6.76 -19.31
C GLY A 202 -21.04 -7.25 -18.51
N LYS A 203 -22.18 -7.47 -19.19
CA LYS A 203 -23.44 -7.92 -18.54
C LYS A 203 -23.33 -9.29 -17.85
N LYS A 204 -22.33 -10.10 -18.14
CA LYS A 204 -22.12 -11.42 -17.53
C LYS A 204 -21.33 -11.35 -16.21
N GLY A 205 -20.90 -10.15 -15.79
CA GLY A 205 -20.13 -9.95 -14.56
C GLY A 205 -18.61 -9.93 -14.81
N SER A 206 -17.85 -10.51 -13.91
CA SER A 206 -16.38 -10.57 -14.00
C SER A 206 -15.90 -12.01 -13.91
N ASP A 207 -14.95 -12.36 -14.76
CA ASP A 207 -14.19 -13.61 -14.68
C ASP A 207 -12.93 -13.41 -13.84
N VAL A 208 -12.68 -14.32 -12.88
CA VAL A 208 -11.53 -14.25 -11.97
C VAL A 208 -10.66 -15.48 -12.18
N LYS A 209 -9.45 -15.28 -12.65
CA LYS A 209 -8.46 -16.33 -12.88
C LYS A 209 -7.31 -16.22 -11.92
N LYS A 210 -7.06 -17.28 -11.15
CA LYS A 210 -5.86 -17.37 -10.32
C LYS A 210 -4.62 -17.47 -11.21
N ILE A 211 -3.61 -16.69 -10.90
CA ILE A 211 -2.30 -16.75 -11.55
C ILE A 211 -1.44 -17.70 -10.76
N ASN A 212 -1.03 -18.81 -11.40
CA ASN A 212 -0.14 -19.76 -10.78
C ASN A 212 1.31 -19.26 -10.86
N ILE A 213 1.95 -19.19 -9.70
CA ILE A 213 3.33 -18.75 -9.54
C ILE A 213 4.09 -19.91 -8.89
N ASN A 214 5.23 -20.29 -9.44
CA ASN A 214 6.07 -21.34 -8.89
C ASN A 214 6.98 -20.81 -7.75
N LYS A 215 7.65 -21.72 -7.06
CA LYS A 215 8.57 -21.39 -5.95
C LYS A 215 9.76 -20.50 -6.35
N TYR A 216 10.01 -20.34 -7.63
CA TYR A 216 11.06 -19.46 -8.16
C TYR A 216 10.53 -18.08 -8.53
N GLY A 217 9.29 -17.74 -8.18
CA GLY A 217 8.67 -16.48 -8.52
C GLY A 217 8.46 -16.30 -10.03
N GLN A 218 8.14 -17.37 -10.74
CA GLN A 218 7.85 -17.37 -12.17
C GLN A 218 6.39 -17.78 -12.40
N TYR A 219 5.78 -17.26 -13.44
CA TYR A 219 4.46 -17.71 -13.88
C TYR A 219 4.55 -19.12 -14.45
N GLU A 220 3.67 -20.02 -14.03
CA GLU A 220 3.60 -21.38 -14.56
C GLU A 220 2.92 -21.46 -15.92
N THR A 221 2.06 -20.51 -16.24
CA THR A 221 1.39 -20.40 -17.54
C THR A 221 1.69 -19.05 -18.17
N PRO A 222 2.04 -19.00 -19.48
CA PRO A 222 2.17 -17.73 -20.16
C PRO A 222 0.86 -16.92 -20.06
N TRP A 223 0.98 -15.62 -19.81
CA TRP A 223 -0.15 -14.70 -19.92
C TRP A 223 -0.67 -14.74 -21.36
N LYS A 224 -1.85 -15.32 -21.55
CA LYS A 224 -2.47 -15.37 -22.90
C LYS A 224 -3.16 -14.09 -23.30
N ASP A 225 -3.51 -13.24 -22.34
CA ASP A 225 -4.28 -12.02 -22.58
C ASP A 225 -3.46 -10.77 -22.20
N ASP A 226 -2.98 -10.10 -23.17
CA ASP A 226 -2.58 -8.70 -23.42
C ASP A 226 -2.18 -7.71 -22.31
N LEU A 227 -2.33 -7.98 -21.02
CA LEU A 227 -2.09 -6.95 -20.01
C LEU A 227 -0.59 -6.59 -19.90
N PHE A 228 0.30 -7.60 -19.94
CA PHE A 228 1.76 -7.39 -19.91
C PHE A 228 2.46 -7.83 -21.21
N ALA A 229 1.74 -8.52 -22.09
CA ALA A 229 2.27 -9.00 -23.37
C ALA A 229 2.61 -7.86 -24.36
N ASN A 230 1.97 -6.72 -24.22
CA ASN A 230 2.20 -5.57 -25.12
C ASN A 230 3.61 -5.00 -24.93
N ARG A 231 4.14 -4.93 -23.72
CA ARG A 231 5.51 -4.43 -23.47
C ARG A 231 6.59 -5.26 -24.18
N LEU A 232 6.41 -6.58 -24.25
CA LEU A 232 7.33 -7.47 -24.99
C LEU A 232 7.18 -7.33 -26.50
N LYS A 233 5.96 -7.05 -27.00
CA LYS A 233 5.72 -6.82 -28.43
C LYS A 233 6.31 -5.50 -28.92
N GLU A 234 6.28 -4.45 -28.09
CA GLU A 234 6.87 -3.14 -28.45
C GLU A 234 8.41 -3.16 -28.42
N LEU A 235 9.04 -4.21 -27.86
CA LEU A 235 10.49 -4.35 -27.82
C LEU A 235 11.03 -5.25 -28.94
N GLN A 236 10.16 -5.80 -29.81
CA GLN A 236 10.51 -6.59 -31.00
C GLN A 236 10.42 -5.74 -32.26
#